data_44ea6563791efd1d727b4c2e0c07d2a7
#
_entry.id   44ea6563791efd1d727b4c2e0c07d2a7
#
_cell.length_a   1.000
_cell.length_b   1.000
_cell.length_c   1.000
_cell.angle_alpha   90.00
_cell.angle_beta   90.00
_cell.angle_gamma   90.00
#
_symmetry.space_group_name_H-M   'P 1'
#
loop_
_entity.id
_entity.type
_entity.pdbx_description
1 polymer ?
#
loop_
_entity_poly.entity_id
_entity_poly.type
_entity_poly.pdbx_seq_one_letter_code
_entity_poly.pdbx_strand_id
1 'polypeptide(L)' 'MTEYIVGLRLEKRSEVLTIEAEDALIAALKAKYNHPEALISYVRKSNRRGDRRNPHRKE' A
#
# COMPACT_ATOMS: atom_id res chain seq x y z
N MET A 1 -2.48 14.04 2.11
CA MET A 1 -1.58 12.90 2.08
C MET A 1 -1.98 11.90 1.03
N THR A 2 -1.05 11.11 0.60
CA THR A 2 -1.31 10.14 -0.45
C THR A 2 -1.53 8.77 0.16
N GLU A 3 -2.44 8.02 -0.44
CA GLU A 3 -2.72 6.67 -0.01
C GLU A 3 -1.79 5.71 -0.73
N TYR A 4 -1.18 4.80 0.02
CA TYR A 4 -0.28 3.81 -0.55
C TYR A 4 -0.76 2.41 -0.18
N ILE A 5 -0.51 1.48 -1.07
CA ILE A 5 -0.80 0.08 -0.84
C ILE A 5 0.51 -0.60 -0.55
N VAL A 6 0.59 -1.23 0.61
CA VAL A 6 1.81 -1.90 1.07
C VAL A 6 1.53 -3.39 1.17
N GLY A 7 2.29 -4.16 0.41
CA GLY A 7 2.20 -5.62 0.49
C GLY A 7 3.14 -6.13 1.54
N LEU A 8 2.61 -6.95 2.44
CA LEU A 8 3.38 -7.53 3.53
C LEU A 8 3.46 -9.02 3.36
N ARG A 9 4.60 -9.58 3.72
CA ARG A 9 4.78 -11.00 3.67
C ARG A 9 5.05 -11.51 5.06
N LEU A 10 4.16 -12.39 5.51
CA LEU A 10 4.31 -13.03 6.79
C LEU A 10 4.75 -14.46 6.58
N GLU A 11 5.03 -15.15 7.66
CA GLU A 11 5.62 -16.45 7.56
C GLU A 11 4.81 -17.42 6.70
N LYS A 12 3.50 -17.38 6.84
CA LYS A 12 2.66 -18.33 6.15
C LYS A 12 1.62 -17.69 5.25
N ARG A 13 1.65 -16.36 5.12
CA ARG A 13 0.63 -15.70 4.33
C ARG A 13 1.09 -14.32 3.93
N SER A 14 0.33 -13.69 3.07
CA SER A 14 0.57 -12.32 2.67
C SER A 14 -0.62 -11.47 3.06
N GLU A 15 -0.36 -10.20 3.31
CA GLU A 15 -1.41 -9.25 3.61
C GLU A 15 -1.15 -7.96 2.89
N VAL A 16 -2.18 -7.17 2.73
CA VAL A 16 -2.08 -5.89 2.05
C VAL A 16 -2.70 -4.84 2.94
N LEU A 17 -1.98 -3.75 3.12
CA LEU A 17 -2.47 -2.63 3.91
C LEU A 17 -2.58 -1.39 3.05
N THR A 18 -3.53 -0.53 3.40
CA THR A 18 -3.62 0.79 2.80
C THR A 18 -3.18 1.79 3.85
N ILE A 19 -2.19 2.60 3.53
CA ILE A 19 -1.58 3.50 4.49
C ILE A 19 -1.48 4.89 3.87
N GLU A 20 -1.86 5.90 4.63
CA GLU A 20 -1.68 7.28 4.19
C GLU A 20 -0.32 7.77 4.62
N ALA A 21 0.41 8.34 3.70
CA ALA A 21 1.74 8.83 3.97
C ALA A 21 2.13 9.87 2.96
N GLU A 22 3.21 10.57 3.23
CA GLU A 22 3.69 11.60 2.31
C GLU A 22 4.40 11.00 1.12
N ASP A 23 5.02 9.85 1.30
CA ASP A 23 5.66 9.17 0.19
C ASP A 23 5.76 7.68 0.51
N ALA A 24 6.28 6.93 -0.46
CA ALA A 24 6.33 5.49 -0.36
C ALA A 24 7.23 5.02 0.79
N LEU A 25 8.31 5.73 1.04
CA LEU A 25 9.21 5.36 2.11
C LEU A 25 8.52 5.47 3.46
N ILE A 26 7.78 6.56 3.66
CA ILE A 26 7.05 6.75 4.90
C ILE A 26 5.98 5.68 5.06
N ALA A 27 5.30 5.33 3.95
CA ALA A 27 4.30 4.27 4.00
C ALA A 27 4.93 2.95 4.45
N ALA A 28 6.08 2.62 3.90
CA ALA A 28 6.78 1.40 4.29
C ALA A 28 7.16 1.42 5.75
N LEU A 29 7.65 2.55 6.24
CA LEU A 29 8.03 2.67 7.64
C LEU A 29 6.84 2.48 8.56
N LYS A 30 5.70 3.07 8.19
CA LYS A 30 4.51 2.91 9.00
C LYS A 30 4.04 1.46 9.02
N ALA A 31 4.10 0.80 7.87
CA ALA A 31 3.71 -0.60 7.80
C ALA A 31 4.63 -1.45 8.66
N LYS A 32 5.92 -1.20 8.60
CA LYS A 32 6.88 -1.94 9.38
C LYS A 32 6.68 -1.71 10.87
N TYR A 33 6.36 -0.50 11.22
CA TYR A 33 6.11 -0.16 12.61
C TYR A 33 4.92 -0.96 13.16
N ASN A 34 3.88 -1.10 12.38
CA ASN A 34 2.69 -1.83 12.80
C ASN A 34 2.87 -3.34 12.75
N HIS A 35 3.74 -3.82 11.87
CA HIS A 35 3.97 -5.24 11.67
C HIS A 35 5.46 -5.53 11.60
N PRO A 36 6.16 -5.42 12.73
CA PRO A 36 7.62 -5.55 12.70
C PRO A 36 8.11 -6.92 12.24
N GLU A 37 7.29 -7.95 12.37
CA GLU A 37 7.70 -9.28 11.96
C GLU A 37 7.48 -9.53 10.47
N ALA A 38 6.79 -8.63 9.78
CA ALA A 38 6.48 -8.84 8.38
C ALA A 38 7.57 -8.26 7.49
N LEU A 39 7.69 -8.81 6.30
CA LEU A 39 8.58 -8.27 5.28
C LEU A 39 7.77 -7.46 4.30
N ILE A 40 8.31 -6.34 3.88
CA ILE A 40 7.64 -5.50 2.90
C ILE A 40 7.90 -6.10 1.52
N SER A 41 6.85 -6.54 0.85
CA SER A 41 6.98 -7.09 -0.50
C SER A 41 7.00 -5.99 -1.54
N TYR A 42 6.13 -5.02 -1.39
CA TYR A 42 6.06 -3.90 -2.32
C TYR A 42 5.32 -2.75 -1.67
N VAL A 43 5.51 -1.58 -2.25
CA VAL A 43 4.79 -0.38 -1.87
C VAL A 43 4.44 0.34 -3.15
N ARG A 44 3.20 0.68 -3.32
CA ARG A 44 2.81 1.42 -4.50
C ARG A 44 1.70 2.39 -4.18
N LYS A 45 1.59 3.39 -5.02
CA LYS A 45 0.61 4.42 -4.83
C LYS A 45 -0.77 3.90 -5.20
N SER A 46 -1.74 4.23 -4.37
CA SER A 46 -3.11 3.85 -4.65
C SER A 46 -3.72 4.84 -5.62
N ASN A 47 -4.35 4.33 -6.67
CA ASN A 47 -4.99 5.18 -7.67
C ASN A 47 -6.49 5.08 -7.63
N ARG A 48 -7.01 4.85 -6.48
CA ARG A 48 -8.44 4.64 -6.34
C ARG A 48 -9.24 5.76 -6.96
N ARG A 49 -8.81 6.99 -6.74
CA ARG A 49 -9.51 8.11 -7.31
C ARG A 49 -9.44 8.13 -8.80
N GLY A 50 -8.29 7.84 -9.34
CA GLY A 50 -8.12 7.80 -10.78
C GLY A 50 -9.01 6.75 -11.42
N ASP A 51 -9.13 5.62 -10.78
CA ASP A 51 -9.95 4.55 -11.30
C ASP A 51 -11.40 4.97 -11.43
N ARG A 52 -11.88 5.69 -10.49
CA ARG A 52 -13.24 6.12 -10.53
C ARG A 52 -13.50 7.08 -11.65
N ARG A 53 -12.50 7.86 -11.98
CA ARG A 53 -12.67 8.84 -13.01
C ARG A 53 -12.60 8.24 -14.39
N ASN A 54 -12.03 7.10 -14.53
CA ASN A 54 -11.93 6.42 -15.81
C ASN A 54 -12.90 5.29 -15.86
N PRO A 55 -14.03 5.52 -16.21
CA PRO A 55 -15.02 4.46 -16.23
C PRO A 55 -14.86 3.54 -17.41
N HIS A 56 -14.24 3.71 -17.31
CA HIS A 56 -14.01 3.26 -17.83
C HIS A 56 -13.41 2.73 -18.54
N ARG A 57 -12.85 2.57 -18.38
CA ARG A 57 -11.91 2.50 -18.65
C ARG A 57 -11.74 1.87 -19.12
N LYS A 58 -11.75 1.73 -18.81
CA LYS A 58 -11.53 1.61 -18.67
C LYS A 58 -11.73 1.37 -18.81
N GLU A 59 -11.81 1.15 -18.73
CA GLU A 59 -11.89 1.46 -18.29
C GLU A 59 -11.96 1.54 -18.32
#